data_221c04b1dee1e3bab2ad33ca77c27262
#
_entry.id   221c04b1dee1e3bab2ad33ca77c27262
#
_cell.length_a   1.000
_cell.length_b   1.000
_cell.length_c   1.000
_cell.angle_alpha   90.00
_cell.angle_beta   90.00
_cell.angle_gamma   90.00
#
_symmetry.space_group_name_H-M   'P 1'
#
loop_
_entity.id
_entity.type
_entity.pdbx_description
1 polymer ?
#
loop_
_entity_poly.entity_id
_entity_poly.type
_entity_poly.pdbx_seq_one_letter_code
_entity_poly.pdbx_strand_id
1 'polypeptide(L)'
;LFIDTANKDNMTPQLGDFEATNPCGEQWLLPYESCNLGSINLANFAIKGKVDYERLKEIVRTATVFLDNVIDCNRFPIPEIKEMTLKTRKIGMGIMGLHDLLIQLKIPYGSDQGRDVASKVMKFIRDAAEERSIELAKEKGPFPAYDSTLNTYQPRRNAALTSIQPTGTVSMIADCASGCEPYFSIVMVKHVMDGDRLIMVNRYFEQVARKEGFYSAELMS
;
A
#
# COMPACT_ATOMS: atom_id res chain seq x y z
N LEU A 1 13.92 -15.10 -1.38
CA LEU A 1 13.83 -14.20 -0.23
C LEU A 1 15.15 -14.17 0.53
N PHE A 2 15.61 -12.99 0.91
CA PHE A 2 16.89 -12.80 1.61
C PHE A 2 16.61 -12.48 3.08
N ILE A 3 16.31 -13.50 3.86
CA ILE A 3 15.84 -13.37 5.25
C ILE A 3 16.87 -12.68 6.16
N ASP A 4 18.17 -12.98 5.94
CA ASP A 4 19.25 -12.34 6.69
C ASP A 4 19.32 -10.83 6.44
N THR A 5 18.98 -10.39 5.22
CA THR A 5 18.90 -8.97 4.88
C THR A 5 17.69 -8.33 5.55
N ALA A 6 16.54 -8.99 5.54
CA ALA A 6 15.33 -8.49 6.18
C ALA A 6 15.48 -8.35 7.70
N ASN A 7 16.17 -9.30 8.34
CA ASN A 7 16.40 -9.26 9.78
C ASN A 7 17.31 -8.09 10.23
N LYS A 8 18.14 -7.53 9.34
CA LYS A 8 18.90 -6.31 9.67
C LYS A 8 18.00 -5.09 9.94
N ASP A 9 16.83 -5.07 9.31
CA ASP A 9 15.84 -4.00 9.45
C ASP A 9 14.65 -4.42 10.33
N ASN A 10 14.80 -5.48 11.14
CA ASN A 10 13.76 -5.94 12.07
C ASN A 10 13.49 -4.85 13.11
N MET A 11 12.24 -4.42 13.20
CA MET A 11 11.83 -3.35 14.12
C MET A 11 11.66 -3.84 15.57
N THR A 12 11.66 -5.15 15.78
CA THR A 12 11.43 -5.79 17.08
C THR A 12 12.38 -6.99 17.29
N PRO A 13 13.72 -6.78 17.18
CA PRO A 13 14.69 -7.88 17.26
C PRO A 13 14.67 -8.61 18.61
N GLN A 14 14.21 -7.96 19.67
CA GLN A 14 14.04 -8.57 20.99
C GLN A 14 12.96 -9.64 21.06
N LEU A 15 12.08 -9.73 20.07
CA LEU A 15 11.04 -10.75 19.96
C LEU A 15 11.48 -11.98 19.13
N GLY A 16 12.63 -11.90 18.48
CA GLY A 16 13.18 -12.94 17.61
C GLY A 16 13.40 -12.47 16.18
N ASP A 17 13.83 -13.40 15.34
CA ASP A 17 14.07 -13.17 13.92
C ASP A 17 12.80 -13.41 13.09
N PHE A 18 12.72 -12.74 11.95
CA PHE A 18 11.71 -13.07 10.94
C PHE A 18 11.93 -14.49 10.42
N GLU A 19 10.86 -15.28 10.36
CA GLU A 19 10.93 -16.66 9.88
C GLU A 19 10.24 -16.83 8.50
N ALA A 20 9.26 -15.98 8.21
CA ALA A 20 8.45 -16.09 7.00
C ALA A 20 7.95 -14.73 6.54
N THR A 21 7.24 -14.76 5.42
CA THR A 21 6.43 -13.63 4.94
C THR A 21 4.96 -14.06 4.86
N ASN A 22 4.07 -13.08 4.63
CA ASN A 22 2.74 -13.36 4.12
C ASN A 22 2.81 -14.00 2.72
N PRO A 23 1.70 -14.54 2.16
CA PRO A 23 1.72 -15.29 0.89
C PRO A 23 2.33 -14.53 -0.30
N CYS A 24 2.12 -13.22 -0.37
CA CYS A 24 2.63 -12.39 -1.49
C CYS A 24 4.05 -11.85 -1.25
N GLY A 25 4.60 -12.01 -0.05
CA GLY A 25 6.00 -11.70 0.25
C GLY A 25 6.31 -10.26 0.63
N GLU A 26 5.30 -9.39 0.79
CA GLU A 26 5.49 -7.97 1.07
C GLU A 26 5.62 -7.63 2.57
N GLN A 27 5.31 -8.58 3.47
CA GLN A 27 5.43 -8.40 4.92
C GLN A 27 6.31 -9.47 5.55
N TRP A 28 7.38 -9.06 6.21
CA TRP A 28 8.21 -9.93 7.04
C TRP A 28 7.59 -10.07 8.42
N LEU A 29 7.42 -11.31 8.86
CA LEU A 29 6.66 -11.63 10.06
C LEU A 29 7.46 -12.56 11.00
N LEU A 30 7.29 -12.32 12.29
CA LEU A 30 7.67 -13.22 13.37
C LEU A 30 6.67 -14.39 13.46
N PRO A 31 7.02 -15.49 14.16
CA PRO A 31 6.06 -16.56 14.43
C PRO A 31 4.77 -16.02 15.04
N TYR A 32 3.63 -16.48 14.51
CA TYR A 32 2.28 -16.06 14.92
C TYR A 32 1.95 -14.57 14.72
N GLU A 33 2.82 -13.81 14.10
CA GLU A 33 2.54 -12.41 13.81
C GLU A 33 1.60 -12.26 12.61
N SER A 34 0.75 -11.24 12.65
CA SER A 34 -0.10 -10.86 11.52
C SER A 34 -0.02 -9.36 11.25
N CYS A 35 -0.38 -8.98 10.04
CA CYS A 35 -0.47 -7.59 9.61
C CYS A 35 -1.74 -7.40 8.79
N ASN A 36 -2.50 -6.34 9.05
CA ASN A 36 -3.59 -5.94 8.18
C ASN A 36 -3.11 -4.92 7.16
N LEU A 37 -3.71 -4.95 5.98
CA LEU A 37 -3.25 -4.22 4.81
C LEU A 37 -4.31 -3.25 4.31
N GLY A 38 -3.86 -2.12 3.75
CA GLY A 38 -4.71 -1.17 3.04
C GLY A 38 -3.93 -0.50 1.92
N SER A 39 -4.58 -0.24 0.79
CA SER A 39 -3.92 0.38 -0.38
C SER A 39 -4.62 1.66 -0.79
N ILE A 40 -3.85 2.74 -0.88
CA ILE A 40 -4.33 4.05 -1.34
C ILE A 40 -4.36 4.07 -2.86
N ASN A 41 -5.52 4.36 -3.45
CA ASN A 41 -5.64 4.51 -4.89
C ASN A 41 -5.12 5.86 -5.35
N LEU A 42 -3.88 5.89 -5.85
CA LEU A 42 -3.20 7.10 -6.31
C LEU A 42 -3.85 7.74 -7.54
N ALA A 43 -4.67 7.02 -8.30
CA ALA A 43 -5.43 7.57 -9.43
C ALA A 43 -6.30 8.79 -9.02
N ASN A 44 -6.68 8.87 -7.74
CA ASN A 44 -7.54 9.93 -7.21
C ASN A 44 -6.78 11.17 -6.71
N PHE A 45 -5.45 11.21 -6.85
CA PHE A 45 -4.61 12.28 -6.29
C PHE A 45 -3.87 13.11 -7.35
N ALA A 46 -4.35 13.09 -8.61
CA ALA A 46 -3.88 14.01 -9.63
C ALA A 46 -4.81 15.23 -9.72
N ILE A 47 -4.25 16.41 -9.52
CA ILE A 47 -4.98 17.67 -9.66
C ILE A 47 -4.17 18.67 -10.50
N LYS A 48 -4.74 19.17 -11.61
CA LYS A 48 -4.10 20.16 -12.49
C LYS A 48 -2.66 19.79 -12.88
N GLY A 49 -2.42 18.50 -13.17
CA GLY A 49 -1.10 17.99 -13.57
C GLY A 49 -0.07 17.88 -12.42
N LYS A 50 -0.51 17.90 -11.18
CA LYS A 50 0.34 17.75 -10.00
C LYS A 50 -0.28 16.73 -9.02
N VAL A 51 0.55 16.20 -8.11
CA VAL A 51 0.07 15.37 -7.01
C VAL A 51 -0.59 16.25 -5.94
N ASP A 52 -1.79 15.87 -5.52
CA ASP A 52 -2.51 16.51 -4.41
C ASP A 52 -2.01 15.95 -3.06
N TYR A 53 -0.92 16.50 -2.57
CA TYR A 53 -0.29 16.07 -1.32
C TYR A 53 -1.13 16.41 -0.08
N GLU A 54 -1.91 17.50 -0.11
CA GLU A 54 -2.76 17.89 1.04
C GLU A 54 -3.83 16.84 1.29
N ARG A 55 -4.59 16.51 0.25
CA ARG A 55 -5.60 15.45 0.35
C ARG A 55 -4.98 14.08 0.63
N LEU A 56 -3.80 13.79 0.04
CA LEU A 56 -3.09 12.55 0.30
C LEU A 56 -2.72 12.43 1.79
N LYS A 57 -2.24 13.51 2.42
CA LYS A 57 -1.91 13.54 3.84
C LYS A 57 -3.13 13.20 4.71
N GLU A 58 -4.27 13.80 4.44
CA GLU A 58 -5.51 13.55 5.18
C GLU A 58 -5.94 12.07 5.10
N ILE A 59 -5.90 11.50 3.90
CA ILE A 59 -6.26 10.11 3.67
C ILE A 59 -5.27 9.15 4.34
N VAL A 60 -3.96 9.40 4.23
CA VAL A 60 -2.93 8.59 4.91
C VAL A 60 -3.14 8.59 6.42
N ARG A 61 -3.38 9.75 7.01
CA ARG A 61 -3.63 9.88 8.45
C ARG A 61 -4.88 9.12 8.90
N THR A 62 -5.97 9.25 8.13
CA THR A 62 -7.22 8.52 8.39
C THR A 62 -7.02 7.01 8.26
N ALA A 63 -6.35 6.57 7.20
CA ALA A 63 -6.05 5.16 6.96
C ALA A 63 -5.16 4.54 8.06
N THR A 64 -4.19 5.30 8.58
CA THR A 64 -3.36 4.86 9.71
C THR A 64 -4.22 4.57 10.95
N VAL A 65 -5.15 5.47 11.30
CA VAL A 65 -6.08 5.27 12.41
C VAL A 65 -7.00 4.08 12.15
N PHE A 66 -7.53 3.97 10.92
CA PHE A 66 -8.42 2.88 10.55
C PHE A 66 -7.73 1.52 10.70
N LEU A 67 -6.52 1.37 10.15
CA LEU A 67 -5.77 0.11 10.22
C LEU A 67 -5.37 -0.24 11.67
N ASP A 68 -5.00 0.75 12.50
CA ASP A 68 -4.75 0.52 13.93
C ASP A 68 -6.00 0.02 14.65
N ASN A 69 -7.16 0.62 14.38
CA ASN A 69 -8.44 0.22 14.98
C ASN A 69 -8.89 -1.18 14.51
N VAL A 70 -8.58 -1.58 13.28
CA VAL A 70 -8.86 -2.95 12.80
C VAL A 70 -8.17 -3.99 13.67
N ILE A 71 -6.96 -3.74 14.17
CA ILE A 71 -6.27 -4.64 15.08
C ILE A 71 -7.09 -4.87 16.36
N ASP A 72 -7.68 -3.81 16.92
CA ASP A 72 -8.46 -3.88 18.14
C ASP A 72 -9.83 -4.56 17.95
N CYS A 73 -10.43 -4.42 16.75
CA CYS A 73 -11.72 -5.02 16.40
C CYS A 73 -11.61 -6.45 15.90
N ASN A 74 -10.41 -6.94 15.60
CA ASN A 74 -10.20 -8.23 14.96
C ASN A 74 -10.56 -9.41 15.86
N ARG A 75 -11.10 -10.48 15.25
CA ARG A 75 -11.34 -11.78 15.90
C ARG A 75 -10.24 -12.73 15.49
N PHE A 76 -9.31 -12.96 16.38
CA PHE A 76 -8.17 -13.83 16.12
C PHE A 76 -8.56 -15.31 16.25
N PRO A 77 -8.10 -16.20 15.33
CA PRO A 77 -8.47 -17.61 15.35
C PRO A 77 -7.86 -18.39 16.51
N ILE A 78 -6.66 -17.99 16.98
CA ILE A 78 -5.95 -18.59 18.10
C ILE A 78 -5.30 -17.52 19.00
N PRO A 79 -5.08 -17.82 20.28
CA PRO A 79 -4.54 -16.86 21.25
C PRO A 79 -3.15 -16.33 20.90
N GLU A 80 -2.28 -17.18 20.36
CA GLU A 80 -0.88 -16.86 20.02
C GLU A 80 -0.81 -15.76 18.96
N ILE A 81 -1.68 -15.82 17.93
CA ILE A 81 -1.78 -14.77 16.89
C ILE A 81 -2.26 -13.46 17.53
N LYS A 82 -3.26 -13.52 18.40
CA LYS A 82 -3.76 -12.35 19.11
C LYS A 82 -2.65 -11.68 19.92
N GLU A 83 -1.92 -12.47 20.71
CA GLU A 83 -0.86 -11.96 21.58
C GLU A 83 0.24 -11.28 20.77
N MET A 84 0.76 -11.96 19.73
CA MET A 84 1.85 -11.43 18.92
C MET A 84 1.41 -10.19 18.11
N THR A 85 0.22 -10.22 17.51
CA THR A 85 -0.31 -9.08 16.74
C THR A 85 -0.51 -7.86 17.62
N LEU A 86 -1.02 -8.03 18.84
CA LEU A 86 -1.18 -6.91 19.78
C LEU A 86 0.16 -6.38 20.31
N LYS A 87 1.20 -7.22 20.41
CA LYS A 87 2.55 -6.80 20.85
C LYS A 87 3.21 -5.84 19.84
N THR A 88 3.08 -6.12 18.55
CA THR A 88 3.79 -5.37 17.49
C THR A 88 2.91 -4.37 16.74
N ARG A 89 1.60 -4.61 16.69
CA ARG A 89 0.60 -3.77 16.03
C ARG A 89 1.00 -3.35 14.61
N LYS A 90 1.56 -4.26 13.83
CA LYS A 90 1.97 -3.98 12.44
C LYS A 90 0.77 -3.67 11.55
N ILE A 91 0.90 -2.62 10.77
CA ILE A 91 0.00 -2.27 9.68
C ILE A 91 0.80 -2.15 8.38
N GLY A 92 0.17 -2.45 7.25
CA GLY A 92 0.79 -2.36 5.93
C GLY A 92 -0.02 -1.43 5.03
N MET A 93 0.27 -0.14 5.08
CA MET A 93 -0.31 0.83 4.16
C MET A 93 0.46 0.84 2.86
N GLY A 94 -0.18 0.48 1.76
CA GLY A 94 0.38 0.46 0.42
C GLY A 94 -0.29 1.41 -0.53
N ILE A 95 0.03 1.23 -1.80
CA ILE A 95 -0.53 2.00 -2.91
C ILE A 95 -1.08 1.07 -3.98
N MET A 96 -2.00 1.58 -4.79
CA MET A 96 -2.42 1.07 -6.10
C MET A 96 -2.65 2.26 -7.01
N GLY A 97 -2.72 2.06 -8.32
CA GLY A 97 -2.95 3.15 -9.26
C GLY A 97 -1.77 4.10 -9.45
N LEU A 98 -0.53 3.65 -9.22
CA LEU A 98 0.65 4.49 -9.50
C LEU A 98 0.73 4.84 -10.99
N HIS A 99 0.51 3.87 -11.88
CA HIS A 99 0.55 4.14 -13.31
C HIS A 99 -0.56 5.10 -13.74
N ASP A 100 -1.76 4.99 -13.15
CA ASP A 100 -2.85 5.96 -13.39
C ASP A 100 -2.47 7.38 -13.00
N LEU A 101 -1.80 7.55 -11.86
CA LEU A 101 -1.27 8.85 -11.46
C LEU A 101 -0.28 9.38 -12.48
N LEU A 102 0.68 8.56 -12.91
CA LEU A 102 1.71 8.97 -13.89
C LEU A 102 1.09 9.34 -15.24
N ILE A 103 0.09 8.59 -15.74
CA ILE A 103 -0.64 8.94 -16.97
C ILE A 103 -1.29 10.32 -16.84
N GLN A 104 -1.96 10.60 -15.72
CA GLN A 104 -2.60 11.89 -15.49
C GLN A 104 -1.59 13.04 -15.36
N LEU A 105 -0.38 12.75 -14.86
CA LEU A 105 0.73 13.70 -14.83
C LEU A 105 1.47 13.82 -16.16
N LYS A 106 1.12 13.00 -17.16
CA LYS A 106 1.79 12.88 -18.47
C LYS A 106 3.26 12.48 -18.35
N ILE A 107 3.58 11.60 -17.42
CA ILE A 107 4.92 11.09 -17.13
C ILE A 107 5.01 9.63 -17.58
N PRO A 108 5.94 9.25 -18.46
CA PRO A 108 6.14 7.87 -18.84
C PRO A 108 6.57 7.02 -17.63
N TYR A 109 5.94 5.84 -17.45
CA TYR A 109 6.18 4.96 -16.30
C TYR A 109 7.66 4.60 -16.12
N GLY A 110 8.34 4.16 -17.18
CA GLY A 110 9.74 3.72 -17.13
C GLY A 110 10.79 4.84 -17.06
N SER A 111 10.38 6.11 -16.98
CA SER A 111 11.28 7.25 -16.97
C SER A 111 11.90 7.52 -15.60
N ASP A 112 13.03 8.25 -15.56
CA ASP A 112 13.61 8.74 -14.31
C ASP A 112 12.61 9.62 -13.54
N GLN A 113 11.89 10.48 -14.24
CA GLN A 113 10.85 11.31 -13.65
C GLN A 113 9.73 10.47 -13.01
N GLY A 114 9.36 9.34 -13.62
CA GLY A 114 8.37 8.41 -13.06
C GLY A 114 8.88 7.80 -11.76
N ARG A 115 10.13 7.37 -11.71
CA ARG A 115 10.78 6.85 -10.50
C ARG A 115 10.87 7.90 -9.39
N ASP A 116 11.20 9.14 -9.74
CA ASP A 116 11.26 10.26 -8.81
C ASP A 116 9.89 10.56 -8.18
N VAL A 117 8.82 10.57 -8.99
CA VAL A 117 7.46 10.77 -8.49
C VAL A 117 7.07 9.63 -7.54
N ALA A 118 7.31 8.37 -7.94
CA ALA A 118 7.01 7.21 -7.11
C ALA A 118 7.75 7.27 -5.76
N SER A 119 9.05 7.58 -5.78
CA SER A 119 9.87 7.72 -4.58
C SER A 119 9.36 8.85 -3.66
N LYS A 120 9.05 10.03 -4.22
CA LYS A 120 8.52 11.17 -3.47
C LYS A 120 7.16 10.87 -2.84
N VAL A 121 6.25 10.24 -3.59
CA VAL A 121 4.91 9.86 -3.10
C VAL A 121 5.04 8.84 -1.97
N MET A 122 5.84 7.78 -2.14
CA MET A 122 6.01 6.76 -1.10
C MET A 122 6.70 7.31 0.15
N LYS A 123 7.72 8.15 -0.03
CA LYS A 123 8.33 8.85 1.10
C LYS A 123 7.31 9.69 1.86
N PHE A 124 6.49 10.45 1.15
CA PHE A 124 5.45 11.29 1.75
C PHE A 124 4.41 10.47 2.52
N ILE A 125 3.94 9.34 1.95
CA ILE A 125 3.00 8.43 2.62
C ILE A 125 3.61 7.86 3.89
N ARG A 126 4.87 7.38 3.83
CA ARG A 126 5.58 6.85 4.99
C ARG A 126 5.70 7.90 6.10
N ASP A 127 6.18 9.11 5.76
CA ASP A 127 6.40 10.18 6.71
C ASP A 127 5.08 10.62 7.38
N ALA A 128 3.99 10.75 6.61
CA ALA A 128 2.67 11.09 7.13
C ALA A 128 2.04 9.98 8.01
N ALA A 129 2.25 8.71 7.65
CA ALA A 129 1.82 7.57 8.46
C ALA A 129 2.61 7.49 9.77
N GLU A 130 3.92 7.73 9.73
CA GLU A 130 4.78 7.75 10.92
C GLU A 130 4.38 8.89 11.87
N GLU A 131 4.21 10.11 11.34
CA GLU A 131 3.73 11.25 12.11
C GLU A 131 2.42 10.90 12.86
N ARG A 132 1.44 10.30 12.15
CA ARG A 132 0.16 9.91 12.75
C ARG A 132 0.30 8.77 13.76
N SER A 133 1.16 7.79 13.50
CA SER A 133 1.43 6.69 14.43
C SER A 133 2.12 7.17 15.72
N ILE A 134 2.98 8.19 15.65
CA ILE A 134 3.57 8.85 16.82
C ILE A 134 2.49 9.59 17.64
N GLU A 135 1.58 10.30 16.99
CA GLU A 135 0.44 10.93 17.68
C GLU A 135 -0.45 9.90 18.37
N LEU A 136 -0.78 8.80 17.68
CA LEU A 136 -1.54 7.68 18.25
C LEU A 136 -0.83 7.07 19.47
N ALA A 137 0.50 7.00 19.45
CA ALA A 137 1.25 6.53 20.61
C ALA A 137 1.14 7.46 21.80
N LYS A 138 1.02 8.77 21.59
CA LYS A 138 0.76 9.74 22.67
C LYS A 138 -0.67 9.60 23.24
N GLU A 139 -1.63 9.25 22.38
CA GLU A 139 -3.04 9.08 22.75
C GLU A 139 -3.33 7.74 23.45
N LYS A 140 -2.75 6.63 22.91
CA LYS A 140 -3.10 5.24 23.26
C LYS A 140 -1.91 4.40 23.79
N GLY A 141 -0.73 4.98 23.92
CA GLY A 141 0.53 4.28 24.18
C GLY A 141 1.21 3.72 22.91
N PRO A 142 2.53 3.55 22.93
CA PRO A 142 3.26 2.90 21.84
C PRO A 142 2.83 1.44 21.67
N PHE A 143 3.30 0.77 20.60
CA PHE A 143 3.11 -0.69 20.52
C PHE A 143 3.82 -1.36 21.70
N PRO A 144 3.21 -2.40 22.33
CA PRO A 144 3.70 -2.96 23.61
C PRO A 144 5.13 -3.45 23.59
N ALA A 145 5.62 -3.94 22.45
CA ALA A 145 7.02 -4.39 22.32
C ALA A 145 8.00 -3.27 21.95
N TYR A 146 7.60 -1.98 22.00
CA TYR A 146 8.54 -0.88 21.81
C TYR A 146 9.58 -0.82 22.92
N ASP A 147 10.85 -0.81 22.53
CA ASP A 147 11.99 -0.71 23.47
C ASP A 147 12.84 0.49 23.08
N SER A 148 12.88 1.52 23.93
CA SER A 148 13.63 2.76 23.68
C SER A 148 15.15 2.56 23.68
N THR A 149 15.65 1.44 24.18
CA THR A 149 17.09 1.11 24.18
C THR A 149 17.53 0.49 22.86
N LEU A 150 16.62 -0.11 22.12
CA LEU A 150 16.88 -0.78 20.85
C LEU A 150 16.37 0.03 19.64
N ASN A 151 15.26 0.74 19.82
CA ASN A 151 14.65 1.48 18.75
C ASN A 151 15.19 2.90 18.66
N THR A 152 15.82 3.24 17.52
CA THR A 152 16.41 4.56 17.26
C THR A 152 15.38 5.61 16.82
N TYR A 153 14.11 5.20 16.58
CA TYR A 153 13.01 6.07 16.20
C TYR A 153 12.11 6.42 17.38
N GLN A 154 11.33 7.48 17.26
CA GLN A 154 10.40 7.92 18.30
C GLN A 154 9.34 6.85 18.62
N PRO A 155 8.83 6.82 19.88
CA PRO A 155 7.71 5.94 20.24
C PRO A 155 6.53 6.15 19.28
N ARG A 156 6.07 5.05 18.65
CA ARG A 156 4.95 5.06 17.73
C ARG A 156 4.00 3.90 18.02
N ARG A 157 2.76 3.98 17.54
CA ARG A 157 1.70 3.02 17.82
C ARG A 157 1.87 1.68 17.11
N ASN A 158 2.57 1.66 15.98
CA ASN A 158 2.66 0.51 15.08
C ASN A 158 4.13 0.20 14.76
N ALA A 159 4.58 -1.03 14.90
CA ALA A 159 5.96 -1.43 14.62
C ALA A 159 6.31 -1.32 13.13
N ALA A 160 5.38 -1.66 12.23
CA ALA A 160 5.49 -1.42 10.80
C ALA A 160 4.30 -0.58 10.31
N LEU A 161 4.51 0.22 9.27
CA LEU A 161 3.51 1.19 8.78
C LEU A 161 3.17 0.99 7.31
N THR A 162 4.14 0.71 6.46
CA THR A 162 3.97 0.70 5.01
C THR A 162 4.36 -0.64 4.40
N SER A 163 3.73 -0.97 3.28
CA SER A 163 3.96 -2.18 2.51
C SER A 163 3.51 -1.95 1.06
N ILE A 164 4.02 -2.71 0.10
CA ILE A 164 3.56 -2.66 -1.29
C ILE A 164 2.89 -3.99 -1.64
N GLN A 165 1.57 -4.02 -1.53
CA GLN A 165 0.77 -5.19 -1.86
C GLN A 165 0.57 -5.32 -3.37
N PRO A 166 0.37 -6.55 -3.90
CA PRO A 166 0.02 -6.75 -5.31
C PRO A 166 -1.32 -6.12 -5.72
N THR A 167 -2.28 -6.04 -4.82
CA THR A 167 -3.64 -5.49 -5.02
C THR A 167 -4.42 -6.09 -6.21
N GLY A 168 -4.15 -7.36 -6.55
CA GLY A 168 -4.68 -8.00 -7.76
C GLY A 168 -6.20 -7.90 -7.93
N THR A 169 -6.99 -8.14 -6.88
CA THR A 169 -8.45 -8.06 -6.91
C THR A 169 -8.96 -6.66 -6.55
N VAL A 170 -8.40 -6.04 -5.51
CA VAL A 170 -8.90 -4.74 -5.03
C VAL A 170 -8.66 -3.62 -6.06
N SER A 171 -7.58 -3.69 -6.85
CA SER A 171 -7.34 -2.73 -7.93
C SER A 171 -8.37 -2.83 -9.06
N MET A 172 -8.87 -4.04 -9.35
CA MET A 172 -9.98 -4.23 -10.30
C MET A 172 -11.28 -3.58 -9.81
N ILE A 173 -11.60 -3.78 -8.52
CA ILE A 173 -12.78 -3.16 -7.90
C ILE A 173 -12.65 -1.63 -7.91
N ALA A 174 -11.44 -1.12 -7.71
CA ALA A 174 -11.15 0.30 -7.69
C ALA A 174 -10.89 0.91 -9.08
N ASP A 175 -10.94 0.12 -10.14
CA ASP A 175 -10.66 0.52 -11.53
C ASP A 175 -9.35 1.32 -11.66
N CYS A 176 -8.24 0.69 -11.25
CA CYS A 176 -6.90 1.26 -11.34
C CYS A 176 -5.81 0.19 -11.53
N ALA A 177 -4.60 0.61 -11.84
CA ALA A 177 -3.43 -0.26 -11.94
C ALA A 177 -3.11 -0.94 -10.60
N SER A 178 -2.65 -2.19 -10.63
CA SER A 178 -2.28 -2.96 -9.45
C SER A 178 -1.00 -2.43 -8.81
N GLY A 179 -1.02 -2.20 -7.51
CA GLY A 179 0.14 -1.80 -6.72
C GLY A 179 0.94 -0.66 -7.35
N CYS A 180 2.22 -0.92 -7.53
CA CYS A 180 3.14 -0.02 -8.24
C CYS A 180 3.41 -0.46 -9.69
N GLU A 181 2.66 -1.42 -10.22
CA GLU A 181 2.87 -1.99 -11.56
C GLU A 181 2.30 -1.10 -12.67
N PRO A 182 2.85 -1.21 -13.90
CA PRO A 182 2.24 -0.58 -15.07
C PRO A 182 1.04 -1.40 -15.55
N TYR A 183 0.18 -0.81 -16.38
CA TYR A 183 -0.76 -1.57 -17.17
C TYR A 183 -0.02 -2.46 -18.17
N PHE A 184 -0.42 -3.72 -18.27
CA PHE A 184 0.16 -4.66 -19.24
C PHE A 184 -0.30 -4.40 -20.67
N SER A 185 -1.52 -3.86 -20.82
CA SER A 185 -2.11 -3.50 -22.11
C SER A 185 -3.18 -2.43 -21.92
N ILE A 186 -3.58 -1.81 -23.02
CA ILE A 186 -4.67 -0.83 -23.05
C ILE A 186 -6.02 -1.51 -22.85
N VAL A 187 -6.18 -2.71 -23.41
CA VAL A 187 -7.34 -3.58 -23.24
C VAL A 187 -6.87 -4.91 -22.66
N MET A 188 -7.50 -5.36 -21.61
CA MET A 188 -7.22 -6.66 -20.99
C MET A 188 -8.50 -7.47 -20.87
N VAL A 189 -8.40 -8.77 -21.12
CA VAL A 189 -9.45 -9.72 -20.80
C VAL A 189 -8.98 -10.55 -19.63
N LYS A 190 -9.63 -10.40 -18.48
CA LYS A 190 -9.40 -11.26 -17.32
C LYS A 190 -10.41 -12.40 -17.30
N HIS A 191 -9.90 -13.61 -17.22
CA HIS A 191 -10.72 -14.78 -16.94
C HIS A 191 -10.87 -14.91 -15.43
N VAL A 192 -12.08 -14.82 -14.93
CA VAL A 192 -12.40 -14.88 -13.50
C VAL A 192 -13.39 -16.00 -13.25
N MET A 193 -13.26 -16.66 -12.09
CA MET A 193 -14.16 -17.75 -11.67
C MET A 193 -14.41 -18.79 -12.78
N ASP A 194 -15.64 -19.24 -12.96
CA ASP A 194 -16.03 -20.37 -13.81
C ASP A 194 -16.05 -20.06 -15.32
N GLY A 195 -15.12 -19.24 -15.80
CA GLY A 195 -14.96 -18.92 -17.22
C GLY A 195 -15.51 -17.58 -17.67
N ASP A 196 -15.95 -16.76 -16.73
CA ASP A 196 -16.39 -15.40 -17.01
C ASP A 196 -15.22 -14.54 -17.54
N ARG A 197 -15.54 -13.66 -18.49
CA ARG A 197 -14.57 -12.74 -19.10
C ARG A 197 -14.90 -11.32 -18.69
N LEU A 198 -13.96 -10.67 -17.99
CA LEU A 198 -14.03 -9.24 -17.71
C LEU A 198 -13.15 -8.50 -18.68
N ILE A 199 -13.75 -7.71 -19.55
CA ILE A 199 -13.04 -6.80 -20.45
C ILE A 199 -12.76 -5.51 -19.68
N MET A 200 -11.49 -5.16 -19.55
CA MET A 200 -11.04 -3.94 -18.88
C MET A 200 -10.33 -3.06 -19.90
N VAL A 201 -10.87 -1.89 -20.15
CA VAL A 201 -10.25 -0.87 -21.02
C VAL A 201 -9.64 0.20 -20.13
N ASN A 202 -8.43 0.63 -20.45
CA ASN A 202 -7.81 1.74 -19.75
C ASN A 202 -8.60 3.02 -19.98
N ARG A 203 -9.29 3.53 -18.96
CA ARG A 203 -10.16 4.69 -19.03
C ARG A 203 -9.45 5.98 -19.49
N TYR A 204 -8.17 6.13 -19.18
CA TYR A 204 -7.41 7.30 -19.61
C TYR A 204 -7.07 7.24 -21.09
N PHE A 205 -6.80 6.05 -21.63
CA PHE A 205 -6.63 5.85 -23.06
C PHE A 205 -7.93 6.21 -23.81
N GLU A 206 -9.07 5.70 -23.33
CA GLU A 206 -10.37 6.05 -23.92
C GLU A 206 -10.65 7.56 -23.89
N GLN A 207 -10.38 8.21 -22.75
CA GLN A 207 -10.53 9.67 -22.64
C GLN A 207 -9.64 10.44 -23.64
N VAL A 208 -8.39 10.01 -23.80
CA VAL A 208 -7.47 10.61 -24.79
C VAL A 208 -7.97 10.35 -26.20
N ALA A 209 -8.37 9.12 -26.52
CA ALA A 209 -8.88 8.76 -27.85
C ALA A 209 -10.10 9.61 -28.25
N ARG A 210 -11.03 9.80 -27.30
CA ARG A 210 -12.21 10.68 -27.53
C ARG A 210 -11.81 12.13 -27.71
N LYS A 211 -10.92 12.64 -26.87
CA LYS A 211 -10.46 14.03 -26.91
C LYS A 211 -9.70 14.36 -28.19
N GLU A 212 -8.82 13.46 -28.62
CA GLU A 212 -7.96 13.65 -29.80
C GLU A 212 -8.65 13.18 -31.11
N GLY A 213 -9.89 12.64 -31.01
CA GLY A 213 -10.74 12.34 -32.19
C GLY A 213 -10.42 11.03 -32.91
N PHE A 214 -9.68 10.10 -32.30
CA PHE A 214 -9.37 8.79 -32.90
C PHE A 214 -10.12 7.61 -32.24
N TYR A 215 -11.08 7.91 -31.37
CA TYR A 215 -11.91 6.86 -30.73
C TYR A 215 -12.75 6.11 -31.77
N SER A 216 -12.73 4.77 -31.68
CA SER A 216 -13.69 3.91 -32.38
C SER A 216 -14.04 2.71 -31.49
N ALA A 217 -15.23 2.11 -31.71
CA ALA A 217 -15.63 0.89 -31.00
C ALA A 217 -14.70 -0.29 -31.34
N GLU A 218 -14.20 -0.33 -32.58
CA GLU A 218 -13.25 -1.34 -33.05
C GLU A 218 -11.89 -1.21 -32.34
N LEU A 219 -11.42 0.01 -32.08
CA LEU A 219 -10.18 0.26 -31.34
C LEU A 219 -10.28 -0.19 -29.87
N MET A 220 -11.51 -0.21 -29.29
CA MET A 220 -11.77 -0.53 -27.91
C MET A 220 -12.22 -1.99 -27.69
N SER A 221 -12.30 -2.79 -28.76
CA SER A 221 -12.66 -4.21 -28.71
C SER A 221 -11.44 -5.13 -28.73
#